data_403dd3e98fc70493b086dfcc34ea4702
#
_entry.id   403dd3e98fc70493b086dfcc34ea4702
#
_cell.length_a   1.000
_cell.length_b   1.000
_cell.length_c   1.000
_cell.angle_alpha   90.00
_cell.angle_beta   90.00
_cell.angle_gamma   90.00
#
_symmetry.space_group_name_H-M   'P 1'
#
loop_
_entity.id
_entity.type
_entity.pdbx_description
1 polymer ?
#
loop_
_entity_poly.entity_id
_entity_poly.type
_entity_poly.pdbx_seq_one_letter_code
_entity_poly.pdbx_strand_id
1 'polypeptide(L)'
;MKEALSIMERDKFKMRFFGERSGLSPELQRLMAAAEEKSTHYDGCQMNLCINYGGRDEIVHAARRFAADCVQGLKQPEALTECDFAHYLYTDGIPDPELIIRPSGEIRTSNFLLWQSAYAEYYFTDVLWPDFDEQELDKAIASYRTRERRFGGRK
;
A
#
# COMPACT_ATOMS: atom_id res chain seq x y z
N MET A 1 1.74 -16.35 -9.70
CA MET A 1 0.70 -15.55 -10.40
C MET A 1 -0.57 -16.35 -10.70
N LYS A 2 -0.54 -17.49 -11.42
CA LYS A 2 -1.78 -18.28 -11.71
C LYS A 2 -2.51 -18.72 -10.44
N GLU A 3 -1.80 -19.17 -9.42
CA GLU A 3 -2.36 -19.56 -8.13
C GLU A 3 -3.00 -18.37 -7.39
N ALA A 4 -2.33 -17.20 -7.39
CA ALA A 4 -2.89 -15.99 -6.82
C ALA A 4 -4.21 -15.56 -7.49
N LEU A 5 -4.30 -15.70 -8.82
CA LEU A 5 -5.54 -15.44 -9.57
C LEU A 5 -6.66 -16.42 -9.19
N SER A 6 -6.35 -17.70 -8.99
CA SER A 6 -7.37 -18.68 -8.57
C SER A 6 -7.90 -18.41 -7.15
N ILE A 7 -7.04 -17.98 -6.23
CA ILE A 7 -7.44 -17.56 -4.87
C ILE A 7 -8.32 -16.31 -4.95
N MET A 8 -7.90 -15.31 -5.73
CA MET A 8 -8.68 -14.08 -5.95
C MET A 8 -10.11 -14.38 -6.43
N GLU A 9 -10.27 -15.29 -7.40
CA GLU A 9 -11.57 -15.67 -7.92
C GLU A 9 -12.44 -16.42 -6.91
N ARG A 10 -11.83 -17.36 -6.18
CA ARG A 10 -12.52 -18.16 -5.17
C ARG A 10 -13.02 -17.29 -4.01
N ASP A 11 -12.16 -16.42 -3.50
CA ASP A 11 -12.40 -15.66 -2.26
C ASP A 11 -12.89 -14.24 -2.55
N LYS A 12 -13.12 -13.89 -3.83
CA LYS A 12 -13.63 -12.59 -4.27
C LYS A 12 -12.80 -11.41 -3.79
N PHE A 13 -11.46 -11.53 -3.80
CA PHE A 13 -10.58 -10.44 -3.47
C PHE A 13 -10.49 -9.44 -4.61
N LYS A 14 -10.68 -8.14 -4.30
CA LYS A 14 -10.33 -7.06 -5.20
C LYS A 14 -8.82 -6.87 -5.18
N MET A 15 -8.18 -6.82 -6.34
CA MET A 15 -6.73 -6.67 -6.45
C MET A 15 -6.36 -5.30 -7.00
N ARG A 16 -5.28 -4.70 -6.43
CA ARG A 16 -4.59 -3.55 -7.00
C ARG A 16 -3.08 -3.77 -6.91
N PHE A 17 -2.34 -3.17 -7.84
CA PHE A 17 -0.89 -3.23 -7.87
C PHE A 17 -0.29 -1.83 -7.82
N PHE A 18 0.62 -1.61 -6.87
CA PHE A 18 1.34 -0.37 -6.68
C PHE A 18 2.80 -0.49 -7.09
N GLY A 19 3.35 0.55 -7.69
CA GLY A 19 4.73 0.65 -8.12
C GLY A 19 4.88 0.98 -9.60
N GLU A 20 6.13 1.21 -10.00
CA GLU A 20 6.48 1.61 -11.35
C GLU A 20 6.39 0.42 -12.32
N ARG A 21 5.44 0.51 -13.26
CA ARG A 21 5.14 -0.59 -14.19
C ARG A 21 6.04 -0.63 -15.41
N SER A 22 6.62 0.51 -15.82
CA SER A 22 7.41 0.60 -17.06
C SER A 22 8.65 -0.29 -17.05
N GLY A 23 9.22 -0.57 -15.88
CA GLY A 23 10.35 -1.48 -15.70
C GLY A 23 10.00 -2.98 -15.67
N LEU A 24 8.72 -3.33 -15.73
CA LEU A 24 8.26 -4.73 -15.69
C LEU A 24 8.11 -5.30 -17.11
N SER A 25 8.19 -6.63 -17.24
CA SER A 25 7.96 -7.25 -18.54
C SER A 25 6.53 -6.98 -19.05
N PRO A 26 6.33 -6.86 -20.38
CA PRO A 26 4.99 -6.63 -20.95
C PRO A 26 3.98 -7.71 -20.59
N GLU A 27 4.43 -8.95 -20.40
CA GLU A 27 3.58 -10.05 -19.96
C GLU A 27 3.07 -9.83 -18.54
N LEU A 28 3.97 -9.44 -17.60
CA LEU A 28 3.59 -9.18 -16.21
C LEU A 28 2.62 -7.98 -16.12
N GLN A 29 2.89 -6.90 -16.85
CA GLN A 29 1.99 -5.74 -16.91
C GLN A 29 0.58 -6.13 -17.37
N ARG A 30 0.47 -6.97 -18.42
CA ARG A 30 -0.82 -7.47 -18.90
C ARG A 30 -1.54 -8.34 -17.87
N LEU A 31 -0.81 -9.22 -17.18
CA LEU A 31 -1.39 -10.06 -16.12
C LEU A 31 -1.90 -9.23 -14.94
N MET A 32 -1.16 -8.20 -14.53
CA MET A 32 -1.58 -7.28 -13.48
C MET A 32 -2.86 -6.52 -13.89
N ALA A 33 -2.88 -5.95 -15.09
CA ALA A 33 -4.06 -5.22 -15.59
C ALA A 33 -5.29 -6.13 -15.68
N ALA A 34 -5.14 -7.36 -16.20
CA ALA A 34 -6.23 -8.33 -16.27
C ALA A 34 -6.76 -8.73 -14.88
N ALA A 35 -5.89 -8.87 -13.89
CA ALA A 35 -6.29 -9.16 -12.51
C ALA A 35 -7.06 -8.00 -11.87
N GLU A 36 -6.61 -6.77 -12.06
CA GLU A 36 -7.31 -5.57 -11.59
C GLU A 36 -8.68 -5.45 -12.24
N GLU A 37 -8.76 -5.54 -13.57
CA GLU A 37 -10.02 -5.47 -14.32
C GLU A 37 -11.01 -6.54 -13.87
N LYS A 38 -10.57 -7.80 -13.81
CA LYS A 38 -11.40 -8.94 -13.43
C LYS A 38 -11.95 -8.81 -12.02
N SER A 39 -11.18 -8.25 -11.09
CA SER A 39 -11.54 -8.13 -9.69
C SER A 39 -12.27 -6.83 -9.32
N THR A 40 -12.46 -5.91 -10.27
CA THR A 40 -13.05 -4.57 -10.02
C THR A 40 -14.43 -4.66 -9.34
N HIS A 41 -15.23 -5.66 -9.67
CA HIS A 41 -16.59 -5.85 -9.15
C HIS A 41 -16.67 -6.76 -7.93
N TYR A 42 -15.53 -7.29 -7.44
CA TYR A 42 -15.54 -8.09 -6.21
C TYR A 42 -15.69 -7.17 -4.99
N ASP A 43 -16.47 -7.63 -4.02
CA ASP A 43 -16.86 -6.91 -2.80
C ASP A 43 -16.21 -7.47 -1.52
N GLY A 44 -15.37 -8.49 -1.66
CA GLY A 44 -14.56 -9.04 -0.58
C GLY A 44 -13.41 -8.12 -0.15
N CYS A 45 -12.45 -8.68 0.58
CA CYS A 45 -11.26 -7.93 0.98
C CYS A 45 -10.50 -7.39 -0.24
N GLN A 46 -9.92 -6.20 -0.09
CA GLN A 46 -9.00 -5.67 -1.09
C GLN A 46 -7.57 -6.05 -0.76
N MET A 47 -6.87 -6.68 -1.71
CA MET A 47 -5.46 -7.01 -1.63
C MET A 47 -4.67 -6.05 -2.52
N ASN A 48 -3.71 -5.35 -1.93
CA ASN A 48 -2.83 -4.41 -2.62
C ASN A 48 -1.42 -4.99 -2.64
N LEU A 49 -0.88 -5.23 -3.83
CA LEU A 49 0.46 -5.81 -4.02
C LEU A 49 1.43 -4.73 -4.50
N CYS A 50 2.47 -4.48 -3.72
CA CYS A 50 3.56 -3.57 -4.09
C CYS A 50 4.60 -4.33 -4.91
N ILE A 51 4.72 -4.02 -6.22
CA ILE A 51 5.66 -4.65 -7.16
C ILE A 51 6.49 -3.56 -7.82
N ASN A 52 7.83 -3.68 -7.78
CA ASN A 52 8.74 -2.61 -8.21
C ASN A 52 8.37 -1.27 -7.57
N TYR A 53 8.11 -1.31 -6.26
CA TYR A 53 7.60 -0.20 -5.47
C TYR A 53 8.69 0.41 -4.57
N GLY A 54 8.65 1.71 -4.43
CA GLY A 54 9.44 2.43 -3.43
C GLY A 54 8.75 3.73 -3.04
N GLY A 55 8.58 3.98 -1.73
CA GLY A 55 7.85 5.16 -1.24
C GLY A 55 8.46 6.50 -1.68
N ARG A 56 9.79 6.59 -1.82
CA ARG A 56 10.42 7.80 -2.36
C ARG A 56 10.06 8.01 -3.82
N ASP A 57 10.06 6.95 -4.61
CA ASP A 57 9.68 7.01 -6.03
C ASP A 57 8.20 7.38 -6.18
N GLU A 58 7.33 6.77 -5.38
CA GLU A 58 5.91 7.11 -5.34
C GLU A 58 5.67 8.60 -5.07
N ILE A 59 6.36 9.17 -4.06
CA ILE A 59 6.25 10.60 -3.72
C ILE A 59 6.69 11.48 -4.90
N VAL A 60 7.80 11.14 -5.56
CA VAL A 60 8.28 11.87 -6.75
C VAL A 60 7.30 11.73 -7.90
N HIS A 61 6.74 10.54 -8.11
CA HIS A 61 5.69 10.29 -9.11
C HIS A 61 4.44 11.15 -8.86
N ALA A 62 3.96 11.18 -7.61
CA ALA A 62 2.82 12.00 -7.20
C ALA A 62 3.09 13.50 -7.43
N ALA A 63 4.28 13.98 -7.04
CA ALA A 63 4.68 15.37 -7.24
C ALA A 63 4.73 15.75 -8.73
N ARG A 64 5.23 14.86 -9.61
CA ARG A 64 5.23 15.09 -11.06
C ARG A 64 3.82 15.19 -11.63
N ARG A 65 2.91 14.32 -11.22
CA ARG A 65 1.50 14.35 -11.64
C ARG A 65 0.83 15.65 -11.22
N PHE A 66 1.01 16.05 -9.94
CA PHE A 66 0.49 17.32 -9.45
C PHE A 66 1.05 18.52 -10.23
N ALA A 67 2.37 18.56 -10.47
CA ALA A 67 2.99 19.62 -11.27
C ALA A 67 2.44 19.68 -12.71
N ALA A 68 2.16 18.53 -13.32
CA ALA A 68 1.54 18.48 -14.64
C ALA A 68 0.12 19.09 -14.63
N ASP A 69 -0.68 18.82 -13.60
CA ASP A 69 -2.00 19.42 -13.45
C ASP A 69 -1.92 20.93 -13.23
N CYS A 70 -0.92 21.42 -12.51
CA CYS A 70 -0.67 22.86 -12.36
C CYS A 70 -0.32 23.53 -13.71
N VAL A 71 0.55 22.92 -14.51
CA VAL A 71 0.91 23.41 -15.85
C VAL A 71 -0.31 23.48 -16.78
N GLN A 72 -1.26 22.54 -16.64
CA GLN A 72 -2.51 22.51 -17.39
C GLN A 72 -3.57 23.48 -16.82
N GLY A 73 -3.30 24.18 -15.73
CA GLY A 73 -4.23 25.08 -15.06
C GLY A 73 -5.36 24.38 -14.29
N LEU A 74 -5.27 23.07 -14.08
CA LEU A 74 -6.24 22.27 -13.34
C LEU A 74 -6.11 22.41 -11.83
N LYS A 75 -4.92 22.73 -11.35
CA LYS A 75 -4.59 22.92 -9.94
C LYS A 75 -3.72 24.16 -9.73
N GLN A 76 -3.74 24.70 -8.50
CA GLN A 76 -2.87 25.79 -8.08
C GLN A 76 -1.89 25.27 -7.01
N PRO A 77 -0.58 25.53 -7.13
CA PRO A 77 0.41 25.03 -6.18
C PRO A 77 0.14 25.45 -4.74
N GLU A 78 -0.35 26.67 -4.54
CA GLU A 78 -0.60 27.25 -3.22
C GLU A 78 -1.82 26.63 -2.51
N ALA A 79 -2.70 25.96 -3.25
CA ALA A 79 -3.89 25.30 -2.73
C ALA A 79 -3.66 23.83 -2.35
N LEU A 80 -2.43 23.29 -2.55
CA LEU A 80 -2.12 21.89 -2.27
C LEU A 80 -2.18 21.64 -0.77
N THR A 81 -3.02 20.68 -0.39
CA THR A 81 -3.07 20.12 0.97
C THR A 81 -2.50 18.71 1.01
N GLU A 82 -2.22 18.17 2.21
CA GLU A 82 -1.82 16.76 2.39
C GLU A 82 -2.88 15.80 1.83
N CYS A 83 -4.15 16.11 2.04
CA CYS A 83 -5.28 15.33 1.52
C CYS A 83 -5.31 15.34 -0.01
N ASP A 84 -5.13 16.51 -0.64
CA ASP A 84 -5.07 16.60 -2.10
C ASP A 84 -3.87 15.82 -2.67
N PHE A 85 -2.71 15.91 -1.99
CA PHE A 85 -1.51 15.18 -2.43
C PHE A 85 -1.69 13.66 -2.36
N ALA A 86 -2.40 13.16 -1.34
CA ALA A 86 -2.70 11.74 -1.21
C ALA A 86 -3.44 11.16 -2.43
N HIS A 87 -4.25 11.95 -3.13
CA HIS A 87 -4.92 11.54 -4.37
C HIS A 87 -3.98 11.32 -5.57
N TYR A 88 -2.74 11.75 -5.49
CA TYR A 88 -1.72 11.50 -6.52
C TYR A 88 -0.87 10.26 -6.23
N LEU A 89 -0.95 9.70 -5.01
CA LEU A 89 -0.24 8.48 -4.63
C LEU A 89 -0.89 7.23 -5.27
N TYR A 90 -0.17 6.11 -5.29
CA TYR A 90 -0.71 4.83 -5.77
C TYR A 90 -1.86 4.33 -4.91
N THR A 91 -1.90 4.76 -3.64
CA THR A 91 -2.91 4.37 -2.65
C THR A 91 -4.19 5.22 -2.68
N ASP A 92 -4.37 6.07 -3.71
CA ASP A 92 -5.59 6.87 -3.83
C ASP A 92 -6.86 6.04 -3.63
N GLY A 93 -7.75 6.53 -2.74
CA GLY A 93 -8.99 5.87 -2.36
C GLY A 93 -8.83 4.70 -1.38
N ILE A 94 -7.63 4.48 -0.84
CA ILE A 94 -7.36 3.44 0.17
C ILE A 94 -6.94 4.13 1.47
N PRO A 95 -7.50 3.73 2.63
CA PRO A 95 -7.09 4.28 3.91
C PRO A 95 -5.63 3.94 4.21
N ASP A 96 -4.96 4.82 4.94
CA ASP A 96 -3.62 4.59 5.43
C ASP A 96 -3.57 3.35 6.35
N PRO A 97 -2.47 2.58 6.35
CA PRO A 97 -2.35 1.40 7.17
C PRO A 97 -2.34 1.75 8.66
N GLU A 98 -3.13 1.05 9.44
CA GLU A 98 -3.12 1.18 10.89
C GLU A 98 -2.01 0.36 11.54
N LEU A 99 -1.65 -0.77 10.94
CA LEU A 99 -0.62 -1.71 11.41
C LEU A 99 0.28 -2.13 10.26
N ILE A 100 1.59 -2.01 10.45
CA ILE A 100 2.62 -2.55 9.57
C ILE A 100 3.33 -3.69 10.29
N ILE A 101 3.27 -4.88 9.72
CA ILE A 101 3.93 -6.07 10.25
C ILE A 101 5.18 -6.34 9.41
N ARG A 102 6.32 -6.48 10.07
CA ARG A 102 7.57 -6.85 9.42
C ARG A 102 8.21 -8.06 10.07
N PRO A 103 8.16 -9.23 9.41
CA PRO A 103 8.84 -10.45 9.82
C PRO A 103 10.36 -10.40 9.61
N SER A 104 11.05 -11.48 10.00
CA SER A 104 12.47 -11.77 9.74
C SER A 104 13.48 -10.98 10.59
N GLY A 105 13.08 -10.45 11.76
CA GLY A 105 13.99 -9.74 12.68
C GLY A 105 14.47 -8.37 12.19
N GLU A 106 13.92 -7.88 11.09
CA GLU A 106 14.35 -6.64 10.46
C GLU A 106 13.57 -5.43 10.99
N ILE A 107 14.26 -4.50 11.66
CA ILE A 107 13.67 -3.31 12.29
C ILE A 107 13.95 -2.08 11.44
N ARG A 108 13.31 -2.00 10.27
CA ARG A 108 13.40 -0.87 9.33
C ARG A 108 12.24 -0.87 8.35
N THR A 109 11.89 0.28 7.77
CA THR A 109 10.80 0.41 6.80
C THR A 109 11.21 0.05 5.37
N SER A 110 12.51 0.14 5.05
CA SER A 110 13.08 -0.15 3.72
C SER A 110 12.33 0.53 2.57
N ASN A 111 12.01 1.80 2.72
CA ASN A 111 11.33 2.59 1.69
C ASN A 111 9.89 2.11 1.37
N PHE A 112 9.25 1.42 2.33
CA PHE A 112 7.88 0.92 2.17
C PHE A 112 6.87 1.89 2.76
N LEU A 113 5.87 2.31 1.98
CA LEU A 113 4.72 3.16 2.34
C LEU A 113 5.11 4.40 3.18
N LEU A 114 6.15 5.16 2.76
CA LEU A 114 6.71 6.25 3.58
C LEU A 114 5.72 7.34 3.91
N TRP A 115 4.83 7.69 2.99
CA TRP A 115 3.77 8.67 3.22
C TRP A 115 2.68 8.10 4.11
N GLN A 116 2.16 6.96 3.73
CA GLN A 116 0.98 6.34 4.34
C GLN A 116 1.25 5.80 5.75
N SER A 117 2.50 5.50 6.08
CA SER A 117 2.89 4.94 7.38
C SER A 117 3.09 5.98 8.48
N ALA A 118 2.82 7.26 8.20
CA ALA A 118 3.11 8.38 9.12
C ALA A 118 2.51 8.18 10.52
N TYR A 119 1.36 7.52 10.63
CA TYR A 119 0.67 7.21 11.89
C TYR A 119 0.42 5.71 12.10
N ALA A 120 1.07 4.86 11.29
CA ALA A 120 0.96 3.41 11.45
C ALA A 120 1.68 2.92 12.70
N GLU A 121 1.11 1.93 13.35
CA GLU A 121 1.81 1.15 14.37
C GLU A 121 2.66 0.07 13.72
N TYR A 122 3.83 -0.23 14.30
CA TYR A 122 4.75 -1.23 13.77
C TYR A 122 4.81 -2.45 14.69
N TYR A 123 4.73 -3.63 14.10
CA TYR A 123 5.00 -4.90 14.75
C TYR A 123 6.15 -5.60 14.04
N PHE A 124 7.26 -5.79 14.76
CA PHE A 124 8.44 -6.50 14.27
C PHE A 124 8.51 -7.86 14.95
N THR A 125 8.84 -8.91 14.19
CA THR A 125 9.00 -10.28 14.70
C THR A 125 10.18 -10.97 14.05
N ASP A 126 10.85 -11.84 14.78
CA ASP A 126 11.97 -12.65 14.30
C ASP A 126 11.52 -13.83 13.42
N VAL A 127 10.22 -14.13 13.41
CA VAL A 127 9.65 -15.20 12.59
C VAL A 127 9.90 -14.90 11.12
N LEU A 128 10.40 -15.90 10.38
CA LEU A 128 10.61 -15.75 8.93
C LEU A 128 9.29 -15.74 8.19
N TRP A 129 9.24 -15.05 7.05
CA TRP A 129 8.00 -14.92 6.27
C TRP A 129 7.34 -16.27 5.91
N PRO A 130 8.07 -17.35 5.54
CA PRO A 130 7.44 -18.66 5.28
C PRO A 130 6.79 -19.30 6.51
N ASP A 131 7.23 -18.94 7.72
CA ASP A 131 6.76 -19.48 9.00
C ASP A 131 5.74 -18.55 9.67
N PHE A 132 5.44 -17.39 9.05
CA PHE A 132 4.48 -16.42 9.58
C PHE A 132 3.05 -16.91 9.29
N ASP A 133 2.47 -17.57 10.28
CA ASP A 133 1.15 -18.19 10.23
C ASP A 133 0.04 -17.31 10.85
N GLU A 134 -1.16 -17.87 10.97
CA GLU A 134 -2.32 -17.24 11.58
C GLU A 134 -2.08 -16.87 13.05
N GLN A 135 -1.35 -17.70 13.80
CA GLN A 135 -1.06 -17.44 15.21
C GLN A 135 -0.13 -16.24 15.37
N GLU A 136 0.85 -16.09 14.48
CA GLU A 136 1.73 -14.92 14.46
C GLU A 136 0.97 -13.64 14.07
N LEU A 137 0.02 -13.74 13.14
CA LEU A 137 -0.88 -12.63 12.82
C LEU A 137 -1.74 -12.22 14.02
N ASP A 138 -2.29 -13.19 14.74
CA ASP A 138 -3.09 -12.92 15.95
C ASP A 138 -2.27 -12.23 17.05
N LYS A 139 -1.00 -12.60 17.23
CA LYS A 139 -0.08 -11.91 18.14
C LYS A 139 0.14 -10.44 17.73
N ALA A 140 0.34 -10.19 16.45
CA ALA A 140 0.50 -8.83 15.93
C ALA A 140 -0.75 -7.98 16.18
N ILE A 141 -1.93 -8.52 15.90
CA ILE A 141 -3.22 -7.87 16.13
C ILE A 141 -3.46 -7.63 17.62
N ALA A 142 -3.16 -8.60 18.48
CA ALA A 142 -3.28 -8.45 19.94
C ALA A 142 -2.35 -7.34 20.45
N SER A 143 -1.10 -7.30 19.98
CA SER A 143 -0.15 -6.22 20.30
C SER A 143 -0.67 -4.85 19.86
N TYR A 144 -1.23 -4.74 18.66
CA TYR A 144 -1.82 -3.51 18.16
C TYR A 144 -2.97 -3.02 19.06
N ARG A 145 -3.88 -3.92 19.47
CA ARG A 145 -5.05 -3.59 20.30
C ARG A 145 -4.70 -3.04 21.68
N THR A 146 -3.50 -3.31 22.19
CA THR A 146 -3.06 -2.81 23.51
C THR A 146 -2.43 -1.42 23.45
N ARG A 147 -2.23 -0.85 22.26
CA ARG A 147 -1.57 0.44 22.08
C ARG A 147 -2.53 1.60 22.15
N GLU A 148 -2.12 2.68 22.85
CA GLU A 148 -2.82 3.96 22.85
C GLU A 148 -2.37 4.81 21.65
N ARG A 149 -3.24 5.00 20.67
CA ARG A 149 -3.00 5.88 19.51
C ARG A 149 -3.31 7.34 19.90
N ARG A 150 -2.32 8.21 19.84
CA ARG A 150 -2.43 9.62 20.28
C ARG A 150 -2.51 10.61 19.14
N PHE A 151 -2.22 10.24 17.91
CA PHE A 151 -2.26 11.09 16.69
C PHE A 151 -1.66 12.49 16.90
N GLY A 152 -0.55 12.60 17.63
CA GLY A 152 0.09 13.88 17.98
C GLY A 152 -0.60 14.71 19.08
N GLY A 153 -1.71 14.25 19.64
CA GLY A 153 -2.39 14.91 20.76
C GLY A 153 -1.60 14.75 22.07
N ARG A 154 -1.41 15.88 22.78
CA ARG A 154 -0.95 15.84 24.20
C ARG A 154 -2.16 15.54 25.10
N LYS A 155 -1.99 14.60 26.05
CA LYS A 155 -2.84 14.53 27.25
C LYS A 155 -2.45 15.66 28.17
#